data_12a62109d9e458e668a510fac318c815
#
_entry.id   12a62109d9e458e668a510fac318c815
#
_cell.length_a   1.000
_cell.length_b   1.000
_cell.length_c   1.000
_cell.angle_alpha   90.00
_cell.angle_beta   90.00
_cell.angle_gamma   90.00
#
_symmetry.space_group_name_H-M   'P 1'
#
loop_
_entity.id
_entity.type
_entity.pdbx_description
1 polymer ?
#
loop_
_entity_poly.entity_id
_entity_poly.type
_entity_poly.pdbx_seq_one_letter_code
_entity_poly.pdbx_strand_id
1 'polypeptide(L)'
;MPTTIVTGRDITFTIEGDSYDAQATSAILTIDSTINTYQTLDGKAYYTTDSQGTFAVEMLADWPAGGSLCNALWTAADTAPNTPLSVSFTAATGSVFAFDVQPVFPSAGGTAPDAQTVSLSFTCVTTPTL
;
A
#
# COMPACT_ATOMS: atom_id res chain seq x y z
N MET A 1 -15.26 -17.57 -22.95
CA MET A 1 -15.26 -16.43 -22.03
C MET A 1 -14.19 -15.43 -22.44
N PRO A 2 -14.52 -14.16 -22.62
CA PRO A 2 -13.50 -13.20 -23.01
C PRO A 2 -12.50 -12.97 -21.90
N THR A 3 -11.25 -12.74 -22.28
CA THR A 3 -10.18 -12.42 -21.34
C THR A 3 -10.21 -10.92 -21.06
N THR A 4 -10.20 -10.57 -19.76
CA THR A 4 -10.13 -9.18 -19.34
C THR A 4 -8.69 -8.86 -18.93
N ILE A 5 -8.13 -7.83 -19.53
CA ILE A 5 -6.79 -7.36 -19.20
C ILE A 5 -6.90 -6.10 -18.35
N VAL A 6 -6.34 -6.15 -17.13
CA VAL A 6 -6.31 -5.01 -16.23
C VAL A 6 -4.92 -4.37 -16.30
N THR A 7 -4.88 -3.07 -16.59
CA THR A 7 -3.62 -2.34 -16.72
C THR A 7 -3.37 -1.47 -15.50
N GLY A 8 -2.12 -1.05 -15.31
CA GLY A 8 -1.75 -0.14 -14.23
C GLY A 8 -2.39 1.24 -14.33
N ARG A 9 -2.96 1.61 -15.47
CA ARG A 9 -3.65 2.89 -15.63
C ARG A 9 -4.97 2.96 -14.88
N ASP A 10 -5.54 1.80 -14.53
CA ASP A 10 -6.80 1.71 -13.80
C ASP A 10 -6.60 1.77 -12.29
N ILE A 11 -5.35 1.82 -11.84
CA ILE A 11 -5.00 1.86 -10.42
C ILE A 11 -5.14 3.27 -9.89
N THR A 12 -5.92 3.43 -8.82
CA THR A 12 -6.02 4.69 -8.08
C THR A 12 -5.97 4.40 -6.58
N PHE A 13 -5.53 5.37 -5.80
CA PHE A 13 -5.56 5.22 -4.36
C PHE A 13 -5.70 6.59 -3.66
N THR A 14 -6.28 6.56 -2.47
CA THR A 14 -6.37 7.71 -1.59
C THR A 14 -5.82 7.36 -0.22
N ILE A 15 -5.17 8.32 0.43
CA ILE A 15 -4.69 8.21 1.81
C ILE A 15 -5.32 9.36 2.57
N GLU A 16 -6.07 9.04 3.63
CA GLU A 16 -6.83 10.02 4.42
C GLU A 16 -7.76 10.88 3.55
N GLY A 17 -8.31 10.30 2.48
CA GLY A 17 -9.25 10.97 1.59
C GLY A 17 -8.62 11.78 0.47
N ASP A 18 -7.30 11.93 0.44
CA ASP A 18 -6.60 12.68 -0.60
C ASP A 18 -6.00 11.72 -1.63
N SER A 19 -6.15 12.06 -2.92
CA SER A 19 -5.64 11.26 -4.02
C SER A 19 -4.20 11.64 -4.35
N TYR A 20 -3.32 10.64 -4.46
CA TYR A 20 -1.90 10.82 -4.76
C TYR A 20 -1.45 10.02 -5.98
N ASP A 21 -2.39 9.44 -6.71
CA ASP A 21 -2.09 8.58 -7.85
C ASP A 21 -1.41 9.32 -9.01
N ALA A 22 -1.56 10.65 -9.10
CA ALA A 22 -0.90 11.44 -10.14
C ALA A 22 0.63 11.40 -10.05
N GLN A 23 1.20 11.20 -8.86
CA GLN A 23 2.64 11.10 -8.65
C GLN A 23 3.13 9.66 -8.61
N ALA A 24 2.24 8.70 -8.44
CA ALA A 24 2.62 7.31 -8.26
C ALA A 24 2.97 6.65 -9.60
N THR A 25 4.06 5.91 -9.60
CA THR A 25 4.46 5.10 -10.74
C THR A 25 4.12 3.63 -10.55
N SER A 26 3.91 3.19 -9.31
CA SER A 26 3.55 1.83 -8.97
C SER A 26 2.83 1.79 -7.62
N ALA A 27 1.81 0.96 -7.50
CA ALA A 27 1.12 0.71 -6.24
C ALA A 27 0.68 -0.75 -6.20
N ILE A 28 1.15 -1.49 -5.20
CA ILE A 28 0.89 -2.94 -5.09
C ILE A 28 0.50 -3.27 -3.65
N LEU A 29 -0.65 -3.93 -3.50
CA LEU A 29 -1.09 -4.47 -2.22
C LEU A 29 -0.84 -5.98 -2.21
N THR A 30 -0.10 -6.47 -1.22
CA THR A 30 0.23 -7.87 -1.07
C THR A 30 -0.16 -8.33 0.33
N ILE A 31 -0.77 -9.50 0.44
CA ILE A 31 -1.12 -10.10 1.72
C ILE A 31 -0.41 -11.44 1.83
N ASP A 32 0.39 -11.57 2.88
CA ASP A 32 1.07 -12.83 3.21
C ASP A 32 0.27 -13.56 4.29
N SER A 33 -0.03 -14.82 4.05
CA SER A 33 -0.76 -15.66 5.00
C SER A 33 0.16 -16.75 5.54
N THR A 34 0.13 -16.95 6.84
CA THR A 34 0.82 -18.05 7.49
C THR A 34 -0.13 -19.22 7.63
N ILE A 35 0.19 -20.34 6.96
CA ILE A 35 -0.65 -21.54 6.95
C ILE A 35 0.06 -22.65 7.70
N ASN A 36 -0.59 -23.18 8.75
CA ASN A 36 -0.11 -24.34 9.48
C ASN A 36 -0.72 -25.61 8.87
N THR A 37 0.10 -26.65 8.75
CA THR A 37 -0.33 -27.95 8.27
C THR A 37 -0.37 -28.93 9.43
N TYR A 38 -1.49 -29.62 9.60
CA TYR A 38 -1.68 -30.63 10.61
C TYR A 38 -1.90 -31.99 9.97
N GLN A 39 -1.17 -33.00 10.43
CA GLN A 39 -1.35 -34.36 9.94
C GLN A 39 -2.47 -35.03 10.75
N THR A 40 -3.50 -35.50 10.06
CA THR A 40 -4.59 -36.25 10.64
C THR A 40 -4.62 -37.68 10.11
N LEU A 41 -5.48 -38.52 10.65
CA LEU A 41 -5.62 -39.90 10.16
C LEU A 41 -6.20 -39.96 8.74
N ASP A 42 -6.93 -38.92 8.33
CA ASP A 42 -7.53 -38.82 7.00
C ASP A 42 -6.66 -38.04 6.01
N GLY A 43 -5.47 -37.57 6.43
CA GLY A 43 -4.58 -36.78 5.58
C GLY A 43 -4.15 -35.50 6.25
N LYS A 44 -3.82 -34.49 5.44
CA LYS A 44 -3.34 -33.20 5.93
C LYS A 44 -4.48 -32.20 6.04
N ALA A 45 -4.51 -31.48 7.17
CA ALA A 45 -5.42 -30.35 7.39
C ALA A 45 -4.62 -29.06 7.40
N TYR A 46 -5.17 -28.00 6.82
CA TYR A 46 -4.52 -26.71 6.70
C TYR A 46 -5.31 -25.64 7.49
N TYR A 47 -4.59 -24.79 8.19
CA TYR A 47 -5.19 -23.74 8.97
C TYR A 47 -4.38 -22.45 8.85
N THR A 48 -5.03 -21.36 8.46
CA THR A 48 -4.39 -20.04 8.37
C THR A 48 -4.38 -19.39 9.74
N THR A 49 -3.20 -19.13 10.27
CA THR A 49 -3.04 -18.55 11.62
C THR A 49 -2.86 -17.05 11.60
N ASP A 50 -2.35 -16.48 10.51
CA ASP A 50 -2.04 -15.06 10.42
C ASP A 50 -2.08 -14.58 8.98
N SER A 51 -2.42 -13.31 8.81
CA SER A 51 -2.36 -12.64 7.52
C SER A 51 -1.82 -11.24 7.73
N GLN A 52 -0.77 -10.88 6.99
CA GLN A 52 -0.13 -9.58 7.08
C GLN A 52 -0.14 -8.92 5.72
N GLY A 53 -0.71 -7.71 5.65
CA GLY A 53 -0.74 -6.93 4.42
C GLY A 53 0.41 -5.95 4.33
N THR A 54 0.90 -5.72 3.13
CA THR A 54 1.90 -4.70 2.81
C THR A 54 1.44 -3.94 1.57
N PHE A 55 1.41 -2.60 1.67
CA PHE A 55 1.07 -1.74 0.54
C PHE A 55 2.34 -1.01 0.11
N ALA A 56 2.86 -1.36 -1.06
CA ALA A 56 4.08 -0.79 -1.62
C ALA A 56 3.73 0.23 -2.68
N VAL A 57 4.28 1.44 -2.55
CA VAL A 57 4.06 2.53 -3.50
C VAL A 57 5.41 3.07 -3.94
N GLU A 58 5.58 3.21 -5.25
CA GLU A 58 6.69 3.95 -5.83
C GLU A 58 6.13 5.20 -6.50
N MET A 59 6.73 6.34 -6.23
CA MET A 59 6.23 7.61 -6.73
C MET A 59 7.36 8.58 -7.03
N LEU A 60 7.06 9.58 -7.84
CA LEU A 60 7.94 10.72 -8.01
C LEU A 60 7.85 11.57 -6.74
N ALA A 61 9.00 12.03 -6.26
CA ALA A 61 9.04 12.85 -5.06
C ALA A 61 8.32 14.17 -5.29
N ASP A 62 7.49 14.57 -4.35
CA ASP A 62 6.67 15.78 -4.47
C ASP A 62 7.01 16.84 -3.42
N TRP A 63 8.22 16.76 -2.82
CA TRP A 63 8.73 17.81 -1.96
C TRP A 63 8.90 19.11 -2.77
N PRO A 64 8.67 20.28 -2.22
CA PRO A 64 8.11 20.68 -0.93
C PRO A 64 6.64 21.12 -1.02
N ALA A 65 5.88 20.63 -1.98
CA ALA A 65 4.50 21.06 -2.20
C ALA A 65 3.67 20.92 -0.92
N GLY A 66 2.82 21.92 -0.63
CA GLY A 66 2.08 21.99 0.60
C GLY A 66 1.05 20.88 0.80
N GLY A 67 0.54 20.28 -0.26
CA GLY A 67 -0.39 19.16 -0.19
C GLY A 67 0.26 17.83 -0.57
N SER A 68 1.59 17.73 -0.49
CA SER A 68 2.30 16.55 -0.96
C SER A 68 2.18 15.38 0.01
N LEU A 69 2.23 14.16 -0.55
CA LEU A 69 2.23 12.95 0.25
C LEU A 69 3.49 12.83 1.10
N CYS A 70 4.66 13.22 0.55
CA CYS A 70 5.89 13.17 1.30
C CYS A 70 5.84 14.03 2.56
N ASN A 71 5.34 15.26 2.45
CA ASN A 71 5.19 16.13 3.61
C ASN A 71 4.16 15.59 4.61
N ALA A 72 3.03 15.07 4.12
CA ALA A 72 1.99 14.51 4.97
C ALA A 72 2.51 13.28 5.73
N LEU A 73 3.23 12.39 5.07
CA LEU A 73 3.79 11.19 5.70
C LEU A 73 4.87 11.53 6.70
N TRP A 74 5.75 12.47 6.37
CA TRP A 74 6.80 12.89 7.30
C TRP A 74 6.20 13.43 8.58
N THR A 75 5.21 14.33 8.45
CA THR A 75 4.52 14.91 9.60
C THR A 75 3.80 13.84 10.42
N ALA A 76 3.09 12.92 9.77
CA ALA A 76 2.37 11.85 10.46
C ALA A 76 3.32 10.92 11.20
N ALA A 77 4.44 10.54 10.58
CA ALA A 77 5.42 9.64 11.20
C ALA A 77 6.16 10.31 12.34
N ASP A 78 6.37 11.63 12.28
CA ASP A 78 7.07 12.40 13.29
C ASP A 78 6.18 12.70 14.52
N THR A 79 4.91 13.08 14.28
CA THR A 79 4.03 13.55 15.35
C THR A 79 3.06 12.49 15.86
N ALA A 80 2.66 11.55 15.02
CA ALA A 80 1.67 10.51 15.37
C ALA A 80 2.02 9.17 14.74
N PRO A 81 3.18 8.55 15.11
CA PRO A 81 3.64 7.32 14.47
C PRO A 81 2.75 6.11 14.72
N ASN A 82 1.91 6.16 15.75
CA ASN A 82 1.03 5.04 16.11
C ASN A 82 -0.43 5.27 15.73
N THR A 83 -0.71 6.36 15.00
CA THR A 83 -2.05 6.64 14.50
C THR A 83 -2.16 6.14 13.07
N PRO A 84 -2.97 5.09 12.79
CA PRO A 84 -3.08 4.56 11.45
C PRO A 84 -3.67 5.55 10.46
N LEU A 85 -3.26 5.43 9.20
CA LEU A 85 -3.78 6.22 8.09
C LEU A 85 -4.75 5.36 7.28
N SER A 86 -5.91 5.91 6.95
CA SER A 86 -6.92 5.19 6.15
C SER A 86 -6.54 5.24 4.67
N VAL A 87 -6.52 4.08 4.03
CA VAL A 87 -6.18 3.95 2.61
C VAL A 87 -7.33 3.29 1.87
N SER A 88 -7.67 3.85 0.72
CA SER A 88 -8.59 3.22 -0.24
C SER A 88 -7.83 3.01 -1.54
N PHE A 89 -7.70 1.76 -1.95
CA PHE A 89 -6.91 1.37 -3.12
C PHE A 89 -7.81 0.67 -4.13
N THR A 90 -7.89 1.23 -5.34
CA THR A 90 -8.67 0.64 -6.43
C THR A 90 -7.71 0.00 -7.43
N ALA A 91 -7.67 -1.33 -7.44
CA ALA A 91 -6.81 -2.08 -8.37
C ALA A 91 -7.41 -2.11 -9.77
N ALA A 92 -8.74 -2.16 -9.84
CA ALA A 92 -9.49 -2.09 -11.10
C ALA A 92 -10.86 -1.52 -10.79
N THR A 93 -11.55 -1.02 -11.79
CA THR A 93 -12.92 -0.51 -11.62
C THR A 93 -13.80 -1.57 -10.97
N GLY A 94 -14.39 -1.23 -9.82
CA GLY A 94 -15.23 -2.15 -9.06
C GLY A 94 -14.50 -2.99 -8.02
N SER A 95 -13.17 -2.93 -7.97
CA SER A 95 -12.37 -3.68 -7.01
C SER A 95 -11.61 -2.72 -6.10
N VAL A 96 -12.27 -2.28 -5.03
CA VAL A 96 -11.74 -1.30 -4.08
C VAL A 96 -11.37 -2.01 -2.78
N PHE A 97 -10.13 -1.84 -2.35
CA PHE A 97 -9.63 -2.40 -1.09
C PHE A 97 -9.51 -1.27 -0.06
N ALA A 98 -10.08 -1.46 1.10
CA ALA A 98 -10.00 -0.51 2.22
C ALA A 98 -9.19 -1.11 3.34
N PHE A 99 -8.21 -0.36 3.85
CA PHE A 99 -7.33 -0.81 4.93
C PHE A 99 -6.67 0.40 5.60
N ASP A 100 -6.10 0.16 6.78
CA ASP A 100 -5.33 1.16 7.50
C ASP A 100 -3.87 0.75 7.53
N VAL A 101 -2.99 1.74 7.45
CA VAL A 101 -1.53 1.53 7.44
C VAL A 101 -0.85 2.39 8.49
N GLN A 102 0.32 1.94 8.97
CA GLN A 102 1.17 2.75 9.83
C GLN A 102 1.88 3.82 9.02
N PRO A 103 1.99 5.07 9.55
CA PRO A 103 2.79 6.09 8.89
C PRO A 103 4.26 5.68 8.80
N VAL A 104 4.90 6.03 7.69
CA VAL A 104 6.33 5.78 7.49
C VAL A 104 7.02 7.07 7.02
N PHE A 105 8.31 7.20 7.34
CA PHE A 105 9.10 8.31 6.84
C PHE A 105 9.49 8.07 5.39
N PRO A 106 9.12 8.96 4.46
CA PRO A 106 9.59 8.85 3.09
C PRO A 106 11.08 9.22 3.01
N SER A 107 11.79 8.61 2.06
CA SER A 107 13.16 8.97 1.79
C SER A 107 13.24 10.28 1.00
N ALA A 108 14.30 11.05 1.20
CA ALA A 108 14.53 12.29 0.49
C ALA A 108 15.88 12.25 -0.20
N GLY A 109 15.91 12.68 -1.47
CA GLY A 109 17.13 12.73 -2.25
C GLY A 109 17.00 12.04 -3.59
N GLY A 110 18.08 12.06 -4.34
CA GLY A 110 18.11 11.46 -5.66
C GLY A 110 19.48 11.60 -6.29
N THR A 111 19.60 11.12 -7.52
CA THR A 111 20.83 11.18 -8.32
C THR A 111 20.61 12.11 -9.51
N ALA A 112 21.47 13.11 -9.66
CA ALA A 112 21.42 13.97 -10.83
C ALA A 112 21.89 13.20 -12.08
N PRO A 113 21.28 13.38 -13.26
CA PRO A 113 20.17 14.27 -13.57
C PRO A 113 18.77 13.62 -13.43
N ASP A 114 18.70 12.45 -12.79
CA ASP A 114 17.46 11.69 -12.71
C ASP A 114 16.42 12.39 -11.82
N ALA A 115 15.14 12.12 -12.09
CA ALA A 115 14.07 12.58 -11.24
C ALA A 115 14.16 11.92 -9.86
N GLN A 116 13.81 12.67 -8.82
CA GLN A 116 13.75 12.08 -7.46
C GLN A 116 12.55 11.15 -7.38
N THR A 117 12.78 9.96 -6.85
CA THR A 117 11.74 8.97 -6.61
C THR A 117 11.72 8.56 -5.15
N VAL A 118 10.56 8.12 -4.69
CA VAL A 118 10.37 7.64 -3.31
C VAL A 118 9.70 6.28 -3.37
N SER A 119 10.28 5.32 -2.64
CA SER A 119 9.68 4.00 -2.46
C SER A 119 9.12 3.91 -1.05
N LEU A 120 7.83 3.62 -0.93
CA LEU A 120 7.13 3.53 0.33
C LEU A 120 6.65 2.10 0.52
N SER A 121 6.87 1.55 1.72
CA SER A 121 6.37 0.24 2.09
C SER A 121 5.56 0.39 3.38
N PHE A 122 4.25 0.33 3.26
CA PHE A 122 3.35 0.48 4.40
C PHE A 122 2.97 -0.89 4.94
N THR A 123 3.01 -1.02 6.26
CA THR A 123 2.47 -2.20 6.94
C THR A 123 1.00 -1.96 7.21
N CYS A 124 0.14 -2.85 6.72
CA CYS A 124 -1.29 -2.78 6.98
C CYS A 124 -1.57 -3.22 8.41
N VAL A 125 -2.23 -2.37 9.20
CA VAL A 125 -2.57 -2.67 10.58
C VAL A 125 -3.94 -3.33 10.70
N THR A 126 -4.72 -3.29 9.63
CA THR A 126 -6.00 -4.02 9.54
C THR A 126 -5.96 -4.93 8.32
N THR A 127 -6.75 -6.01 8.35
CA THR A 127 -6.89 -6.86 7.17
C THR A 127 -7.64 -6.08 6.08
N PRO A 128 -7.06 -5.94 4.88
CA PRO A 128 -7.76 -5.25 3.80
C PRO A 128 -9.11 -5.89 3.48
N THR A 129 -10.12 -5.06 3.26
CA THR A 129 -11.45 -5.51 2.88
C THR A 129 -11.74 -5.09 1.46
N LEU A 130 -12.34 -6.00 0.72
CA LEU A 130 -12.73 -5.77 -0.66
C LEU A 130 -14.16 -5.23 -0.75
#